data_9bb836ae029c0b48192614e47296fe67
#
_entry.id   9bb836ae029c0b48192614e47296fe67
#
_cell.length_a   1.000
_cell.length_b   1.000
_cell.length_c   1.000
_cell.angle_alpha   90.00
_cell.angle_beta   90.00
_cell.angle_gamma   90.00
#
_symmetry.space_group_name_H-M   'P 1'
#
loop_
_entity.id
_entity.type
_entity.pdbx_description
1 polymer ?
#
loop_
_entity_poly.entity_id
_entity_poly.type
_entity_poly.pdbx_seq_one_letter_code
_entity_poly.pdbx_strand_id
1 'polypeptide(L)'
;MERPLDYLNNLAQNDWLIGYSSHQFNQIAQQLYLELTQLSACGTPPKIILAEREPLRFIASFIAACAANCPVFLCNPDWGTQEWQQVFDLVKPDIIWGLGNRNNYQCPMPNAPCPMPHCIMIPTGGSSGEIKFAIHTWETFIASVKGFTEHFQIKQVNSFCVLPLYHVSGLMQFMRSFTTAGKLAIQPFKAVESGEILNIKQSEFFISLVPTQLQRLLENLERTEWLSQFNTILLGGAPAWNELLEKARFHRIRLALTYGMTETASQIATLKPDDFLRGKMSSGKILPHAKVTIRNQQGEILNSNQIGNITIHAQSLALGYYPITRENKADFQVDDLGFLDDEGHLNIVGRDSDKIITGGENIYPAEIESAIQATQMVADICVIGIPDKHWGQALTAIYIPKKSDTSALKIQTLLKDKLSKFKIPKYWIPQQNLPRNSQGKINRQQLQQIATEFLQNSIK
;
A
#
# COMPACT_ATOMS: atom_id res chain seq x y z
N MET A 1 11.72 -7.37 -24.09
CA MET A 1 10.64 -7.40 -23.08
C MET A 1 9.32 -7.36 -23.83
N GLU A 2 8.38 -8.25 -23.48
CA GLU A 2 7.05 -8.25 -24.10
C GLU A 2 6.31 -6.96 -23.74
N ARG A 3 5.60 -6.42 -24.73
CA ARG A 3 4.81 -5.18 -24.59
C ARG A 3 3.39 -5.51 -24.09
N PRO A 4 2.63 -4.55 -23.54
CA PRO A 4 1.26 -4.78 -23.08
C PRO A 4 0.36 -5.49 -24.10
N LEU A 5 0.51 -5.15 -25.37
CA LEU A 5 -0.26 -5.75 -26.47
C LEU A 5 0.09 -7.23 -26.71
N ASP A 6 1.34 -7.61 -26.51
CA ASP A 6 1.78 -9.00 -26.68
C ASP A 6 1.10 -9.90 -25.64
N TYR A 7 1.03 -9.46 -24.39
CA TYR A 7 0.30 -10.17 -23.31
C TYR A 7 -1.21 -10.23 -23.57
N LEU A 8 -1.81 -9.13 -24.07
CA LEU A 8 -3.21 -9.10 -24.41
C LEU A 8 -3.55 -10.15 -25.48
N ASN A 9 -2.73 -10.25 -26.53
CA ASN A 9 -2.91 -11.21 -27.61
C ASN A 9 -2.71 -12.66 -27.14
N ASN A 10 -1.72 -12.90 -26.26
CA ASN A 10 -1.45 -14.23 -25.72
C ASN A 10 -2.59 -14.76 -24.83
N LEU A 11 -3.32 -13.88 -24.18
CA LEU A 11 -4.45 -14.23 -23.30
C LEU A 11 -5.82 -14.20 -23.99
N ALA A 12 -5.88 -13.80 -25.27
CA ALA A 12 -7.13 -13.56 -25.98
C ALA A 12 -8.08 -14.79 -26.02
N GLN A 13 -7.54 -15.99 -25.99
CA GLN A 13 -8.31 -17.24 -26.04
C GLN A 13 -8.44 -17.94 -24.67
N ASN A 14 -7.83 -17.39 -23.62
CA ASN A 14 -7.80 -17.99 -22.29
C ASN A 14 -8.90 -17.41 -21.41
N ASP A 15 -9.62 -18.26 -20.69
CA ASP A 15 -10.55 -17.85 -19.65
C ASP A 15 -9.81 -17.70 -18.31
N TRP A 16 -9.14 -16.54 -18.16
CA TRP A 16 -8.26 -16.25 -17.04
C TRP A 16 -8.90 -15.31 -15.99
N LEU A 17 -10.01 -14.62 -16.34
CA LEU A 17 -10.76 -13.76 -15.42
C LEU A 17 -11.91 -14.53 -14.77
N ILE A 18 -11.87 -14.67 -13.45
CA ILE A 18 -12.92 -15.36 -12.71
C ILE A 18 -13.98 -14.33 -12.28
N GLY A 19 -15.23 -14.59 -12.62
CA GLY A 19 -16.36 -13.69 -12.36
C GLY A 19 -16.56 -12.62 -13.44
N TYR A 20 -15.70 -12.57 -14.45
CA TYR A 20 -15.78 -11.66 -15.59
C TYR A 20 -15.48 -12.39 -16.92
N SER A 21 -15.95 -11.82 -18.02
CA SER A 21 -15.68 -12.36 -19.35
C SER A 21 -14.31 -11.92 -19.88
N SER A 22 -13.38 -12.86 -20.04
CA SER A 22 -12.07 -12.60 -20.67
C SER A 22 -12.23 -12.09 -22.12
N HIS A 23 -13.24 -12.56 -22.83
CA HIS A 23 -13.56 -12.09 -24.18
C HIS A 23 -14.01 -10.61 -24.18
N GLN A 24 -14.88 -10.22 -23.26
CA GLN A 24 -15.32 -8.82 -23.12
C GLN A 24 -14.16 -7.92 -22.73
N PHE A 25 -13.26 -8.36 -21.85
CA PHE A 25 -12.04 -7.64 -21.51
C PHE A 25 -11.21 -7.35 -22.77
N ASN A 26 -10.95 -8.37 -23.59
CA ASN A 26 -10.18 -8.23 -24.83
C ASN A 26 -10.85 -7.26 -25.82
N GLN A 27 -12.18 -7.37 -26.00
CA GLN A 27 -12.93 -6.45 -26.87
C GLN A 27 -12.79 -5.00 -26.44
N ILE A 28 -13.01 -4.70 -25.15
CA ILE A 28 -12.89 -3.34 -24.62
C ILE A 28 -11.46 -2.83 -24.76
N ALA A 29 -10.46 -3.64 -24.39
CA ALA A 29 -9.06 -3.23 -24.46
C ALA A 29 -8.61 -2.95 -25.89
N GLN A 30 -8.98 -3.79 -26.86
CA GLN A 30 -8.64 -3.60 -28.28
C GLN A 30 -9.35 -2.38 -28.87
N GLN A 31 -10.63 -2.19 -28.59
CA GLN A 31 -11.38 -1.01 -29.05
C GLN A 31 -10.73 0.28 -28.55
N LEU A 32 -10.50 0.40 -27.24
CA LEU A 32 -9.87 1.59 -26.66
C LEU A 32 -8.44 1.80 -27.16
N TYR A 33 -7.67 0.73 -27.37
CA TYR A 33 -6.34 0.82 -27.96
C TYR A 33 -6.36 1.43 -29.37
N LEU A 34 -7.30 0.99 -30.23
CA LEU A 34 -7.46 1.54 -31.58
C LEU A 34 -7.85 3.02 -31.55
N GLU A 35 -8.81 3.40 -30.70
CA GLU A 35 -9.23 4.79 -30.50
C GLU A 35 -8.05 5.68 -30.08
N LEU A 36 -7.28 5.24 -29.06
CA LEU A 36 -6.11 5.98 -28.57
C LEU A 36 -4.99 6.08 -29.62
N THR A 37 -4.79 5.02 -30.40
CA THR A 37 -3.78 5.02 -31.47
C THR A 37 -4.14 6.03 -32.58
N GLN A 38 -5.43 6.12 -32.94
CA GLN A 38 -5.91 7.12 -33.88
C GLN A 38 -5.73 8.55 -33.38
N LEU A 39 -6.05 8.79 -32.10
CA LEU A 39 -5.84 10.11 -31.47
C LEU A 39 -4.36 10.48 -31.40
N SER A 40 -3.49 9.53 -31.09
CA SER A 40 -2.04 9.74 -31.01
C SER A 40 -1.38 9.96 -32.38
N ALA A 41 -1.96 9.49 -33.48
CA ALA A 41 -1.44 9.69 -34.83
C ALA A 41 -1.45 11.17 -35.26
N CYS A 42 -2.29 12.00 -34.66
CA CYS A 42 -2.41 13.43 -34.93
C CYS A 42 -1.51 14.32 -34.08
N GLY A 43 -0.72 13.76 -33.15
CA GLY A 43 0.11 14.56 -32.24
C GLY A 43 0.72 13.77 -31.07
N THR A 44 0.81 14.41 -29.90
CA THR A 44 1.29 13.76 -28.68
C THR A 44 0.22 12.85 -28.10
N PRO A 45 0.62 11.68 -27.51
CA PRO A 45 -0.32 10.79 -26.84
C PRO A 45 -1.09 11.51 -25.71
N PRO A 46 -2.44 11.34 -25.66
CA PRO A 46 -3.27 12.03 -24.68
C PRO A 46 -2.98 11.58 -23.23
N LYS A 47 -3.02 12.52 -22.30
CA LYS A 47 -2.98 12.25 -20.85
C LYS A 47 -4.34 11.75 -20.38
N ILE A 48 -4.37 10.58 -19.76
CA ILE A 48 -5.59 9.89 -19.39
C ILE A 48 -5.73 9.83 -17.87
N ILE A 49 -6.83 10.34 -17.32
CA ILE A 49 -7.27 10.00 -15.96
C ILE A 49 -8.13 8.74 -16.04
N LEU A 50 -7.75 7.71 -15.28
CA LEU A 50 -8.47 6.46 -15.16
C LEU A 50 -9.06 6.32 -13.76
N ALA A 51 -10.38 6.50 -13.65
CA ALA A 51 -11.16 6.45 -12.41
C ALA A 51 -12.39 5.52 -12.53
N GLU A 52 -12.24 4.44 -13.30
CA GLU A 52 -13.32 3.46 -13.51
C GLU A 52 -13.62 2.68 -12.22
N ARG A 53 -14.92 2.54 -11.92
CA ARG A 53 -15.41 1.76 -10.77
C ARG A 53 -15.54 0.28 -11.08
N GLU A 54 -15.90 -0.03 -12.32
CA GLU A 54 -16.10 -1.39 -12.79
C GLU A 54 -14.74 -2.03 -13.08
N PRO A 55 -14.36 -3.13 -12.38
CA PRO A 55 -13.02 -3.70 -12.47
C PRO A 55 -12.61 -4.13 -13.87
N LEU A 56 -13.54 -4.72 -14.65
CA LEU A 56 -13.24 -5.17 -16.01
C LEU A 56 -12.85 -3.98 -16.91
N ARG A 57 -13.63 -2.90 -16.84
CA ARG A 57 -13.35 -1.68 -17.61
C ARG A 57 -12.05 -1.03 -17.14
N PHE A 58 -11.79 -1.02 -15.82
CA PHE A 58 -10.54 -0.47 -15.30
C PHE A 58 -9.32 -1.17 -15.90
N ILE A 59 -9.25 -2.51 -15.80
CA ILE A 59 -8.08 -3.25 -16.30
C ILE A 59 -7.97 -3.20 -17.84
N ALA A 60 -9.09 -3.21 -18.56
CA ALA A 60 -9.10 -3.07 -20.02
C ALA A 60 -8.61 -1.69 -20.47
N SER A 61 -9.11 -0.63 -19.84
CA SER A 61 -8.68 0.76 -20.09
C SER A 61 -7.21 0.97 -19.74
N PHE A 62 -6.74 0.41 -18.63
CA PHE A 62 -5.34 0.46 -18.23
C PHE A 62 -4.42 -0.16 -19.28
N ILE A 63 -4.75 -1.37 -19.75
CA ILE A 63 -3.94 -2.06 -20.79
C ILE A 63 -3.99 -1.31 -22.11
N ALA A 64 -5.15 -0.78 -22.51
CA ALA A 64 -5.27 0.01 -23.75
C ALA A 64 -4.38 1.27 -23.70
N ALA A 65 -4.40 2.00 -22.58
CA ALA A 65 -3.56 3.18 -22.39
C ALA A 65 -2.06 2.83 -22.44
N CYS A 66 -1.64 1.78 -21.73
CA CYS A 66 -0.26 1.30 -21.74
C CYS A 66 0.18 0.85 -23.16
N ALA A 67 -0.68 0.12 -23.89
CA ALA A 67 -0.39 -0.36 -25.23
C ALA A 67 -0.28 0.79 -26.25
N ALA A 68 -1.11 1.82 -26.11
CA ALA A 68 -1.09 3.02 -26.95
C ALA A 68 -0.02 4.05 -26.52
N ASN A 69 0.78 3.73 -25.49
CA ASN A 69 1.82 4.59 -24.94
C ASN A 69 1.29 5.94 -24.39
N CYS A 70 0.05 5.96 -23.93
CA CYS A 70 -0.56 7.13 -23.33
C CYS A 70 -0.19 7.24 -21.85
N PRO A 71 0.21 8.43 -21.35
CA PRO A 71 0.37 8.67 -19.93
C PRO A 71 -0.96 8.44 -19.19
N VAL A 72 -1.00 7.51 -18.24
CA VAL A 72 -2.21 7.14 -17.50
C VAL A 72 -2.07 7.42 -16.01
N PHE A 73 -3.02 8.18 -15.46
CA PHE A 73 -3.12 8.55 -14.05
C PHE A 73 -4.22 7.72 -13.40
N LEU A 74 -3.84 6.80 -12.53
CA LEU A 74 -4.79 5.98 -11.79
C LEU A 74 -5.38 6.82 -10.66
N CYS A 75 -6.69 6.93 -10.61
CA CYS A 75 -7.37 7.80 -9.65
C CYS A 75 -8.46 7.05 -8.88
N ASN A 76 -8.63 7.41 -7.62
CA ASN A 76 -9.73 6.92 -6.82
C ASN A 76 -11.02 7.62 -7.26
N PRO A 77 -12.04 6.89 -7.78
CA PRO A 77 -13.30 7.48 -8.19
C PRO A 77 -14.12 8.10 -7.03
N ASP A 78 -13.76 7.77 -5.78
CA ASP A 78 -14.44 8.24 -4.57
C ASP A 78 -13.77 9.46 -3.91
N TRP A 79 -12.76 10.03 -4.53
CA TRP A 79 -12.16 11.29 -4.05
C TRP A 79 -13.19 12.41 -3.97
N GLY A 80 -13.07 13.22 -2.92
CA GLY A 80 -13.89 14.41 -2.73
C GLY A 80 -13.52 15.55 -3.70
N THR A 81 -14.32 16.62 -3.66
CA THR A 81 -14.17 17.75 -4.58
C THR A 81 -12.78 18.42 -4.48
N GLN A 82 -12.23 18.56 -3.28
CA GLN A 82 -10.91 19.16 -3.09
C GLN A 82 -9.78 18.29 -3.66
N GLU A 83 -9.86 16.96 -3.47
CA GLU A 83 -8.88 16.02 -4.02
C GLU A 83 -8.94 16.03 -5.55
N TRP A 84 -10.13 16.01 -6.12
CA TRP A 84 -10.30 16.11 -7.57
C TRP A 84 -9.80 17.44 -8.13
N GLN A 85 -9.99 18.55 -7.42
CA GLN A 85 -9.45 19.84 -7.85
C GLN A 85 -7.91 19.80 -7.91
N GLN A 86 -7.24 19.26 -6.87
CA GLN A 86 -5.79 19.09 -6.87
C GLN A 86 -5.31 18.25 -8.07
N VAL A 87 -6.02 17.16 -8.37
CA VAL A 87 -5.66 16.29 -9.50
C VAL A 87 -5.82 17.02 -10.84
N PHE A 88 -6.93 17.73 -11.05
CA PHE A 88 -7.16 18.46 -12.30
C PHE A 88 -6.16 19.59 -12.51
N ASP A 89 -5.82 20.34 -11.44
CA ASP A 89 -4.82 21.41 -11.49
C ASP A 89 -3.42 20.86 -11.81
N LEU A 90 -3.08 19.69 -11.25
CA LEU A 90 -1.79 19.04 -11.45
C LEU A 90 -1.67 18.37 -12.83
N VAL A 91 -2.68 17.59 -13.24
CA VAL A 91 -2.59 16.71 -14.40
C VAL A 91 -2.99 17.41 -15.70
N LYS A 92 -4.06 18.21 -15.68
CA LYS A 92 -4.69 18.80 -16.88
C LYS A 92 -4.90 17.72 -17.95
N PRO A 93 -5.83 16.76 -17.72
CA PRO A 93 -6.02 15.60 -18.57
C PRO A 93 -6.65 15.94 -19.92
N ASP A 94 -6.33 15.16 -20.96
CA ASP A 94 -7.00 15.23 -22.25
C ASP A 94 -8.23 14.31 -22.29
N ILE A 95 -8.17 13.18 -21.55
CA ILE A 95 -9.25 12.17 -21.47
C ILE A 95 -9.50 11.82 -20.01
N ILE A 96 -10.78 11.65 -19.66
CA ILE A 96 -11.19 11.17 -18.32
C ILE A 96 -12.13 9.97 -18.51
N TRP A 97 -11.75 8.83 -17.94
CA TRP A 97 -12.57 7.63 -17.90
C TRP A 97 -13.14 7.37 -16.49
N GLY A 98 -14.43 7.05 -16.38
CA GLY A 98 -15.08 6.55 -15.16
C GLY A 98 -15.77 7.59 -14.26
N LEU A 99 -15.78 8.89 -14.60
CA LEU A 99 -16.44 9.93 -13.79
C LEU A 99 -17.86 10.32 -14.26
N GLY A 100 -18.54 9.48 -15.05
CA GLY A 100 -19.90 9.75 -15.55
C GLY A 100 -19.98 11.00 -16.44
N ASN A 101 -21.07 11.80 -16.30
CA ASN A 101 -21.28 13.02 -17.12
C ASN A 101 -20.24 14.14 -16.96
N ARG A 102 -19.17 13.94 -16.20
CA ARG A 102 -17.99 14.81 -16.20
C ARG A 102 -17.09 14.63 -17.44
N ASN A 103 -17.50 13.79 -18.39
CA ASN A 103 -16.86 13.60 -19.71
C ASN A 103 -16.82 14.86 -20.59
N ASN A 104 -17.40 15.99 -20.17
CA ASN A 104 -17.37 17.27 -20.86
C ASN A 104 -16.28 18.23 -20.38
N TYR A 105 -15.25 17.72 -19.69
CA TYR A 105 -14.03 18.50 -19.53
C TYR A 105 -13.28 18.49 -20.89
N GLN A 106 -13.74 19.27 -21.83
CA GLN A 106 -12.91 19.70 -22.94
C GLN A 106 -11.88 20.65 -22.33
N CYS A 107 -10.66 20.15 -22.16
CA CYS A 107 -9.53 21.02 -21.85
C CYS A 107 -9.41 22.02 -22.99
N PRO A 108 -9.59 23.33 -22.77
CA PRO A 108 -9.39 24.31 -23.82
C PRO A 108 -7.89 24.40 -24.09
N MET A 109 -7.46 23.87 -25.23
CA MET A 109 -6.14 23.90 -25.81
C MET A 109 -5.27 22.65 -25.60
N PRO A 110 -4.66 22.12 -26.67
CA PRO A 110 -3.61 21.10 -26.58
C PRO A 110 -2.38 21.80 -25.97
N ASN A 111 -2.20 21.63 -24.68
CA ASN A 111 -1.12 22.24 -23.95
C ASN A 111 0.04 21.30 -23.77
N ALA A 112 1.23 21.86 -23.85
CA ALA A 112 2.57 21.35 -23.66
C ALA A 112 2.70 19.81 -23.70
N PRO A 113 3.54 19.23 -24.55
CA PRO A 113 3.72 17.79 -24.64
C PRO A 113 3.98 17.24 -23.24
N CYS A 114 3.29 16.15 -22.87
CA CYS A 114 3.66 15.43 -21.66
C CYS A 114 5.11 14.97 -21.85
N PRO A 115 6.05 15.43 -21.03
CA PRO A 115 7.47 15.12 -21.24
C PRO A 115 7.79 13.63 -21.05
N MET A 116 6.78 12.82 -20.71
CA MET A 116 6.94 11.42 -20.30
C MET A 116 5.88 10.52 -20.94
N PRO A 117 5.97 10.22 -22.25
CA PRO A 117 5.17 9.16 -22.86
C PRO A 117 5.50 7.81 -22.19
N HIS A 118 4.57 6.86 -22.23
CA HIS A 118 4.68 5.51 -21.68
C HIS A 118 4.66 5.42 -20.13
N CYS A 119 4.33 6.50 -19.45
CA CYS A 119 4.35 6.51 -17.97
C CYS A 119 2.99 6.16 -17.35
N ILE A 120 3.08 5.45 -16.25
CA ILE A 120 1.96 5.02 -15.42
C ILE A 120 2.09 5.74 -14.08
N MET A 121 1.11 6.57 -13.75
CA MET A 121 1.12 7.40 -12.55
C MET A 121 0.20 6.79 -11.50
N ILE A 122 0.79 6.36 -10.39
CA ILE A 122 0.06 5.77 -9.27
C ILE A 122 -0.01 6.80 -8.14
N PRO A 123 -1.22 7.08 -7.59
CA PRO A 123 -1.35 8.05 -6.52
C PRO A 123 -0.70 7.53 -5.24
N THR A 124 0.05 8.40 -4.60
CA THR A 124 0.58 8.20 -3.25
C THR A 124 0.23 9.39 -2.40
N GLY A 125 -0.22 9.16 -1.16
CA GLY A 125 -0.49 10.21 -0.21
C GLY A 125 0.75 10.51 0.61
N GLY A 126 1.28 11.72 0.49
CA GLY A 126 2.24 12.24 1.45
C GLY A 126 1.59 12.54 2.81
N SER A 127 2.40 12.68 3.86
CA SER A 127 1.96 13.18 5.19
C SER A 127 1.39 14.60 5.14
N SER A 128 1.64 15.34 4.05
CA SER A 128 1.15 16.70 3.80
C SER A 128 -0.31 16.80 3.36
N GLY A 129 -0.99 15.68 3.10
CA GLY A 129 -2.35 15.67 2.54
C GLY A 129 -2.45 16.03 1.05
N GLU A 130 -1.32 16.30 0.39
CA GLU A 130 -1.25 16.52 -1.05
C GLU A 130 -1.21 15.21 -1.82
N ILE A 131 -1.96 15.15 -2.94
CA ILE A 131 -1.92 14.01 -3.84
C ILE A 131 -0.68 14.13 -4.73
N LYS A 132 0.16 13.10 -4.67
CA LYS A 132 1.33 12.94 -5.55
C LYS A 132 1.15 11.69 -6.39
N PHE A 133 1.73 11.68 -7.58
CA PHE A 133 1.73 10.52 -8.44
C PHE A 133 3.16 9.99 -8.62
N ALA A 134 3.43 8.79 -8.14
CA ALA A 134 4.67 8.09 -8.43
C ALA A 134 4.69 7.67 -9.91
N ILE A 135 5.78 7.97 -10.60
CA ILE A 135 5.94 7.71 -12.03
C ILE A 135 6.54 6.33 -12.23
N HIS A 136 5.80 5.45 -12.83
CA HIS A 136 6.24 4.12 -13.23
C HIS A 136 6.24 3.95 -14.73
N THR A 137 6.87 2.88 -15.21
CA THR A 137 6.79 2.38 -16.57
C THR A 137 6.38 0.92 -16.56
N TRP A 138 6.06 0.38 -17.72
CA TRP A 138 5.79 -1.05 -17.87
C TRP A 138 6.95 -1.90 -17.36
N GLU A 139 8.20 -1.48 -17.64
CA GLU A 139 9.43 -2.16 -17.23
C GLU A 139 9.57 -2.23 -15.72
N THR A 140 9.24 -1.16 -14.97
CA THR A 140 9.33 -1.16 -13.51
C THR A 140 8.34 -2.17 -12.90
N PHE A 141 7.16 -2.35 -13.50
CA PHE A 141 6.19 -3.36 -13.05
C PHE A 141 6.65 -4.77 -13.39
N ILE A 142 7.15 -4.98 -14.61
CA ILE A 142 7.69 -6.30 -14.99
C ILE A 142 8.87 -6.70 -14.11
N ALA A 143 9.73 -5.75 -13.73
CA ALA A 143 10.82 -6.03 -12.79
C ALA A 143 10.30 -6.51 -11.42
N SER A 144 9.25 -5.84 -10.89
CA SER A 144 8.59 -6.26 -9.65
C SER A 144 7.95 -7.66 -9.77
N VAL A 145 7.26 -7.95 -10.89
CA VAL A 145 6.68 -9.28 -11.15
C VAL A 145 7.75 -10.36 -11.20
N LYS A 146 8.86 -10.12 -11.91
CA LYS A 146 9.98 -11.07 -11.98
C LYS A 146 10.56 -11.35 -10.59
N GLY A 147 10.87 -10.30 -9.81
CA GLY A 147 11.36 -10.48 -8.45
C GLY A 147 10.41 -11.28 -7.57
N PHE A 148 9.09 -11.09 -7.73
CA PHE A 148 8.08 -11.86 -7.04
C PHE A 148 8.10 -13.35 -7.45
N THR A 149 8.06 -13.64 -8.76
CA THR A 149 8.03 -15.02 -9.27
C THR A 149 9.30 -15.78 -8.92
N GLU A 150 10.46 -15.14 -8.97
CA GLU A 150 11.75 -15.71 -8.56
C GLU A 150 11.77 -15.99 -7.05
N HIS A 151 11.30 -15.05 -6.21
CA HIS A 151 11.26 -15.25 -4.75
C HIS A 151 10.41 -16.45 -4.34
N PHE A 152 9.23 -16.59 -4.94
CA PHE A 152 8.32 -17.71 -4.67
C PHE A 152 8.62 -18.96 -5.49
N GLN A 153 9.56 -18.89 -6.44
CA GLN A 153 9.94 -19.99 -7.35
C GLN A 153 8.76 -20.56 -8.15
N ILE A 154 7.96 -19.65 -8.70
CA ILE A 154 6.76 -19.97 -9.48
C ILE A 154 6.81 -19.32 -10.86
N LYS A 155 6.19 -19.94 -11.85
CA LYS A 155 6.10 -19.42 -13.21
C LYS A 155 4.80 -18.67 -13.46
N GLN A 156 3.73 -19.05 -12.80
CA GLN A 156 2.38 -18.55 -12.97
C GLN A 156 1.82 -18.07 -11.62
N VAL A 157 1.14 -16.92 -11.62
CA VAL A 157 0.57 -16.32 -10.40
C VAL A 157 -0.92 -16.18 -10.55
N ASN A 158 -1.68 -16.94 -9.78
CA ASN A 158 -3.12 -16.71 -9.64
C ASN A 158 -3.38 -15.77 -8.48
N SER A 159 -4.16 -14.72 -8.70
CA SER A 159 -4.44 -13.69 -7.69
C SER A 159 -5.94 -13.58 -7.39
N PHE A 160 -6.27 -13.52 -6.10
CA PHE A 160 -7.61 -13.14 -5.62
C PHE A 160 -7.51 -11.71 -5.09
N CYS A 161 -7.96 -10.74 -5.88
CA CYS A 161 -7.79 -9.31 -5.63
C CYS A 161 -9.00 -8.72 -4.91
N VAL A 162 -8.79 -8.27 -3.67
CA VAL A 162 -9.78 -7.55 -2.85
C VAL A 162 -9.40 -6.09 -2.62
N LEU A 163 -8.27 -5.66 -3.17
CA LEU A 163 -7.74 -4.32 -3.00
C LEU A 163 -8.04 -3.45 -4.23
N PRO A 164 -8.20 -2.12 -4.05
CA PRO A 164 -8.50 -1.22 -5.16
C PRO A 164 -7.43 -1.25 -6.25
N LEU A 165 -7.87 -1.35 -7.51
CA LEU A 165 -6.97 -1.45 -8.66
C LEU A 165 -6.20 -0.15 -8.96
N TYR A 166 -6.69 1.00 -8.50
CA TYR A 166 -5.99 2.29 -8.61
C TYR A 166 -4.84 2.45 -7.60
N HIS A 167 -4.70 1.54 -6.64
CA HIS A 167 -3.54 1.45 -5.76
C HIS A 167 -2.56 0.38 -6.26
N VAL A 168 -1.27 0.60 -6.00
CA VAL A 168 -0.21 -0.34 -6.38
C VAL A 168 -0.47 -1.77 -5.89
N SER A 169 -1.06 -1.91 -4.71
CA SER A 169 -1.35 -3.23 -4.09
C SER A 169 -2.42 -4.03 -4.84
N GLY A 170 -3.43 -3.38 -5.39
CA GLY A 170 -4.43 -4.02 -6.26
C GLY A 170 -3.92 -4.21 -7.68
N LEU A 171 -3.33 -3.14 -8.26
CA LEU A 171 -2.79 -3.18 -9.62
C LEU A 171 -1.77 -4.30 -9.81
N MET A 172 -0.85 -4.48 -8.85
CA MET A 172 0.19 -5.50 -8.99
C MET A 172 -0.32 -6.95 -8.84
N GLN A 173 -1.49 -7.16 -8.25
CA GLN A 173 -2.15 -8.48 -8.31
C GLN A 173 -2.64 -8.76 -9.74
N PHE A 174 -3.25 -7.76 -10.38
CA PHE A 174 -3.60 -7.86 -11.80
C PHE A 174 -2.34 -8.06 -12.66
N MET A 175 -1.29 -7.25 -12.50
CA MET A 175 -0.06 -7.34 -13.28
C MET A 175 0.59 -8.72 -13.18
N ARG A 176 0.65 -9.29 -11.97
CA ARG A 176 1.20 -10.64 -11.76
C ARG A 176 0.42 -11.70 -12.53
N SER A 177 -0.92 -11.72 -12.41
CA SER A 177 -1.74 -12.69 -13.13
C SER A 177 -1.68 -12.47 -14.64
N PHE A 178 -1.82 -11.23 -15.09
CA PHE A 178 -1.84 -10.89 -16.52
C PHE A 178 -0.53 -11.24 -17.23
N THR A 179 0.61 -10.91 -16.63
CA THR A 179 1.92 -11.10 -17.28
C THR A 179 2.54 -12.48 -17.10
N THR A 180 1.95 -13.33 -16.24
CA THR A 180 2.38 -14.72 -16.05
C THR A 180 1.36 -15.74 -16.58
N ALA A 181 0.35 -15.29 -17.31
CA ALA A 181 -0.78 -16.09 -17.78
C ALA A 181 -1.50 -16.86 -16.66
N GLY A 182 -1.57 -16.24 -15.47
CA GLY A 182 -2.28 -16.76 -14.32
C GLY A 182 -3.75 -16.33 -14.29
N LYS A 183 -4.52 -16.91 -13.39
CA LYS A 183 -5.93 -16.55 -13.17
C LYS A 183 -6.06 -15.34 -12.25
N LEU A 184 -7.05 -14.51 -12.51
CA LEU A 184 -7.39 -13.36 -11.69
C LEU A 184 -8.87 -13.40 -11.29
N ALA A 185 -9.14 -13.43 -9.98
CA ALA A 185 -10.45 -13.16 -9.41
C ALA A 185 -10.42 -11.75 -8.78
N ILE A 186 -11.39 -10.91 -9.10
CA ILE A 186 -11.52 -9.57 -8.51
C ILE A 186 -12.85 -9.50 -7.79
N GLN A 187 -12.82 -9.18 -6.51
CA GLN A 187 -14.02 -9.07 -5.69
C GLN A 187 -13.86 -7.98 -4.63
N PRO A 188 -14.87 -7.13 -4.38
CA PRO A 188 -14.79 -6.15 -3.29
C PRO A 188 -14.62 -6.84 -1.93
N PHE A 189 -13.76 -6.29 -1.07
CA PHE A 189 -13.53 -6.84 0.27
C PHE A 189 -14.82 -7.00 1.09
N LYS A 190 -15.75 -6.04 0.96
CA LYS A 190 -17.07 -6.10 1.61
C LYS A 190 -17.85 -7.37 1.27
N ALA A 191 -17.83 -7.82 0.02
CA ALA A 191 -18.51 -9.04 -0.40
C ALA A 191 -17.87 -10.29 0.23
N VAL A 192 -16.55 -10.34 0.29
CA VAL A 192 -15.82 -11.41 0.99
C VAL A 192 -16.15 -11.42 2.48
N GLU A 193 -16.19 -10.26 3.11
CA GLU A 193 -16.53 -10.09 4.52
C GLU A 193 -17.98 -10.55 4.81
N SER A 194 -18.94 -10.21 3.94
CA SER A 194 -20.34 -10.65 4.08
C SER A 194 -20.58 -12.13 3.74
N GLY A 195 -19.64 -12.78 3.06
CA GLY A 195 -19.73 -14.19 2.72
C GLY A 195 -20.10 -14.50 1.28
N GLU A 196 -20.25 -13.48 0.47
CA GLU A 196 -20.40 -13.62 -0.97
C GLU A 196 -19.01 -13.86 -1.58
N ILE A 197 -18.62 -15.13 -1.73
CA ILE A 197 -17.26 -15.47 -2.17
C ILE A 197 -17.30 -16.19 -3.50
N LEU A 198 -16.49 -15.72 -4.45
CA LEU A 198 -16.30 -16.40 -5.73
C LEU A 198 -15.73 -17.81 -5.51
N ASN A 199 -16.27 -18.77 -6.24
CA ASN A 199 -15.82 -20.14 -6.17
C ASN A 199 -14.47 -20.31 -6.87
N ILE A 200 -13.41 -20.49 -6.08
CA ILE A 200 -12.04 -20.74 -6.53
C ILE A 200 -11.42 -21.87 -5.72
N LYS A 201 -10.34 -22.45 -6.22
CA LYS A 201 -9.50 -23.36 -5.42
C LYS A 201 -8.40 -22.54 -4.73
N GLN A 202 -8.64 -22.10 -3.51
CA GLN A 202 -7.82 -21.15 -2.73
C GLN A 202 -6.35 -21.55 -2.68
N SER A 203 -6.07 -22.87 -2.59
CA SER A 203 -4.70 -23.40 -2.54
C SER A 203 -3.85 -23.08 -3.78
N GLU A 204 -4.46 -22.63 -4.87
CA GLU A 204 -3.77 -22.21 -6.09
C GLU A 204 -3.58 -20.68 -6.17
N PHE A 205 -4.14 -19.92 -5.22
CA PHE A 205 -4.20 -18.45 -5.28
C PHE A 205 -3.38 -17.76 -4.19
N PHE A 206 -2.89 -16.58 -4.56
CA PHE A 206 -2.43 -15.55 -3.65
C PHE A 206 -3.57 -14.57 -3.36
N ILE A 207 -3.65 -14.07 -2.14
CA ILE A 207 -4.49 -12.94 -1.76
C ILE A 207 -3.64 -11.91 -1.04
N SER A 208 -3.90 -10.61 -1.28
CA SER A 208 -3.22 -9.53 -0.56
C SER A 208 -4.20 -8.83 0.36
N LEU A 209 -3.81 -8.64 1.62
CA LEU A 209 -4.60 -7.99 2.65
C LEU A 209 -3.78 -6.91 3.37
N VAL A 210 -4.48 -5.93 3.93
CA VAL A 210 -3.94 -5.06 4.97
C VAL A 210 -4.30 -5.61 6.36
N PRO A 211 -3.57 -5.25 7.44
CA PRO A 211 -3.80 -5.83 8.77
C PRO A 211 -5.23 -5.72 9.28
N THR A 212 -5.90 -4.61 9.03
CA THR A 212 -7.32 -4.42 9.42
C THR A 212 -8.28 -5.35 8.70
N GLN A 213 -8.01 -5.68 7.43
CA GLN A 213 -8.80 -6.66 6.67
C GLN A 213 -8.57 -8.07 7.21
N LEU A 214 -7.33 -8.45 7.48
CA LEU A 214 -6.99 -9.72 8.12
C LEU A 214 -7.71 -9.86 9.46
N GLN A 215 -7.66 -8.83 10.31
CA GLN A 215 -8.35 -8.82 11.60
C GLN A 215 -9.85 -9.12 11.44
N ARG A 216 -10.53 -8.40 10.54
CA ARG A 216 -11.97 -8.54 10.30
C ARG A 216 -12.35 -9.95 9.81
N LEU A 217 -11.52 -10.54 8.94
CA LEU A 217 -11.75 -11.92 8.49
C LEU A 217 -11.53 -12.93 9.63
N LEU A 218 -10.55 -12.72 10.51
CA LEU A 218 -10.29 -13.60 11.65
C LEU A 218 -11.30 -13.46 12.80
N GLU A 219 -12.21 -12.49 12.76
CA GLU A 219 -13.33 -12.37 13.71
C GLU A 219 -14.47 -13.36 13.42
N ASN A 220 -14.50 -13.95 12.21
CA ASN A 220 -15.50 -14.92 11.79
C ASN A 220 -14.82 -16.28 11.48
N LEU A 221 -15.33 -17.36 12.07
CA LEU A 221 -14.72 -18.70 11.92
C LEU A 221 -14.76 -19.22 10.47
N GLU A 222 -15.87 -19.05 9.76
CA GLU A 222 -16.00 -19.49 8.36
C GLU A 222 -15.02 -18.75 7.45
N ARG A 223 -14.81 -17.43 7.70
CA ARG A 223 -13.84 -16.62 6.94
C ARG A 223 -12.42 -16.99 7.30
N THR A 224 -12.16 -17.31 8.56
CA THR A 224 -10.86 -17.82 9.02
C THR A 224 -10.53 -19.15 8.34
N GLU A 225 -11.48 -20.07 8.30
CA GLU A 225 -11.32 -21.37 7.63
C GLU A 225 -11.10 -21.20 6.12
N TRP A 226 -11.92 -20.38 5.46
CA TRP A 226 -11.74 -20.04 4.05
C TRP A 226 -10.35 -19.44 3.78
N LEU A 227 -9.89 -18.51 4.62
CA LEU A 227 -8.60 -17.85 4.46
C LEU A 227 -7.43 -18.83 4.67
N SER A 228 -7.57 -19.80 5.59
CA SER A 228 -6.53 -20.79 5.88
C SER A 228 -6.21 -21.74 4.69
N GLN A 229 -7.10 -21.81 3.70
CA GLN A 229 -6.95 -22.63 2.52
C GLN A 229 -6.08 -21.99 1.42
N PHE A 230 -5.78 -20.68 1.53
CA PHE A 230 -4.95 -20.02 0.53
C PHE A 230 -3.50 -20.51 0.57
N ASN A 231 -2.90 -20.62 -0.60
CA ASN A 231 -1.48 -20.92 -0.72
C ASN A 231 -0.61 -19.91 0.03
N THR A 232 -0.88 -18.62 -0.20
CA THR A 232 -0.12 -17.54 0.42
C THR A 232 -0.99 -16.28 0.54
N ILE A 233 -0.94 -15.66 1.72
CA ILE A 233 -1.60 -14.40 2.01
C ILE A 233 -0.52 -13.34 2.20
N LEU A 234 -0.42 -12.41 1.25
CA LEU A 234 0.49 -11.28 1.34
C LEU A 234 -0.09 -10.25 2.32
N LEU A 235 0.61 -9.95 3.39
CA LEU A 235 0.19 -8.97 4.39
C LEU A 235 1.14 -7.79 4.38
N GLY A 236 0.61 -6.59 4.08
CA GLY A 236 1.42 -5.39 3.99
C GLY A 236 0.61 -4.10 4.06
N GLY A 237 1.21 -2.99 3.66
CA GLY A 237 0.60 -1.66 3.64
C GLY A 237 0.58 -0.93 4.98
N ALA A 238 0.69 -1.65 6.10
CA ALA A 238 0.86 -1.12 7.45
C ALA A 238 1.54 -2.16 8.35
N PRO A 239 2.13 -1.76 9.49
CA PRO A 239 2.61 -2.70 10.51
C PRO A 239 1.47 -3.56 11.06
N ALA A 240 1.69 -4.87 11.14
CA ALA A 240 0.77 -5.78 11.81
C ALA A 240 1.23 -5.98 13.26
N TRP A 241 0.28 -6.03 14.19
CA TRP A 241 0.57 -6.20 15.61
C TRP A 241 0.66 -7.67 16.00
N ASN A 242 1.38 -7.95 17.06
CA ASN A 242 1.76 -9.30 17.46
C ASN A 242 0.57 -10.23 17.66
N GLU A 243 -0.51 -9.79 18.33
CA GLU A 243 -1.68 -10.64 18.59
C GLU A 243 -2.41 -11.05 17.32
N LEU A 244 -2.45 -10.16 16.32
CA LEU A 244 -3.01 -10.50 15.01
C LEU A 244 -2.18 -11.59 14.36
N LEU A 245 -0.85 -11.46 14.41
CA LEU A 245 0.07 -12.44 13.85
C LEU A 245 0.02 -13.76 14.59
N GLU A 246 -0.06 -13.75 15.94
CA GLU A 246 -0.24 -14.95 16.75
C GLU A 246 -1.57 -15.64 16.47
N LYS A 247 -2.67 -14.88 16.37
CA LYS A 247 -3.98 -15.41 16.00
C LYS A 247 -3.95 -16.05 14.60
N ALA A 248 -3.33 -15.40 13.63
CA ALA A 248 -3.16 -15.95 12.30
C ALA A 248 -2.32 -17.25 12.32
N ARG A 249 -1.24 -17.28 13.11
CA ARG A 249 -0.38 -18.47 13.28
C ARG A 249 -1.14 -19.63 13.95
N PHE A 250 -1.93 -19.33 14.97
CA PHE A 250 -2.78 -20.31 15.63
C PHE A 250 -3.73 -20.99 14.65
N HIS A 251 -4.35 -20.25 13.75
CA HIS A 251 -5.21 -20.77 12.69
C HIS A 251 -4.44 -21.29 11.46
N ARG A 252 -3.11 -21.41 11.56
CA ARG A 252 -2.22 -21.87 10.48
C ARG A 252 -2.38 -21.09 9.17
N ILE A 253 -2.76 -19.81 9.26
CA ILE A 253 -2.85 -18.92 8.11
C ILE A 253 -1.46 -18.72 7.52
N ARG A 254 -1.29 -18.98 6.24
CA ARG A 254 -0.03 -18.91 5.52
C ARG A 254 0.31 -17.45 5.13
N LEU A 255 0.65 -16.62 6.14
CA LEU A 255 1.04 -15.24 5.90
C LEU A 255 2.44 -15.11 5.32
N ALA A 256 2.56 -14.22 4.36
CA ALA A 256 3.82 -13.66 3.88
C ALA A 256 3.84 -12.18 4.24
N LEU A 257 4.61 -11.80 5.26
CA LEU A 257 4.76 -10.40 5.65
C LEU A 257 5.58 -9.67 4.60
N THR A 258 5.10 -8.52 4.12
CA THR A 258 5.72 -7.80 3.01
C THR A 258 6.08 -6.37 3.38
N TYR A 259 7.20 -5.89 2.87
CA TYR A 259 7.56 -4.48 2.91
C TYR A 259 7.75 -3.95 1.48
N GLY A 260 7.12 -2.83 1.21
CA GLY A 260 7.17 -2.12 -0.05
C GLY A 260 6.17 -0.97 -0.06
N MET A 261 6.21 -0.19 -1.10
CA MET A 261 5.42 1.04 -1.24
C MET A 261 5.05 1.29 -2.71
N THR A 262 4.30 2.36 -2.96
CA THR A 262 3.97 2.75 -4.33
C THR A 262 5.23 2.97 -5.16
N GLU A 263 6.23 3.62 -4.58
CA GLU A 263 7.51 3.97 -5.22
C GLU A 263 8.37 2.77 -5.61
N THR A 264 8.09 1.58 -5.05
CA THR A 264 8.82 0.34 -5.37
C THR A 264 8.01 -0.62 -6.25
N ALA A 265 6.90 -0.19 -6.81
CA ALA A 265 5.95 -1.02 -7.56
C ALA A 265 5.56 -2.29 -6.78
N SER A 266 5.22 -2.17 -5.51
CA SER A 266 4.86 -3.21 -4.54
C SER A 266 6.05 -3.62 -3.65
N GLN A 267 6.08 -4.89 -3.20
CA GLN A 267 7.06 -5.36 -2.22
C GLN A 267 8.48 -5.48 -2.77
N ILE A 268 9.44 -5.16 -1.91
CA ILE A 268 10.87 -5.39 -2.12
C ILE A 268 11.48 -6.35 -1.09
N ALA A 269 10.74 -6.64 -0.03
CA ALA A 269 11.09 -7.67 0.95
C ALA A 269 9.86 -8.50 1.27
N THR A 270 10.03 -9.82 1.49
CA THR A 270 8.94 -10.72 1.81
C THR A 270 9.40 -11.89 2.66
N LEU A 271 8.70 -12.11 3.78
CA LEU A 271 8.85 -13.30 4.62
C LEU A 271 8.01 -14.43 4.01
N LYS A 272 8.61 -15.60 3.79
CA LYS A 272 7.87 -16.75 3.28
C LYS A 272 6.88 -17.31 4.33
N PRO A 273 5.73 -17.86 3.90
CA PRO A 273 4.72 -18.39 4.82
C PRO A 273 5.24 -19.44 5.81
N ASP A 274 6.16 -20.30 5.36
CA ASP A 274 6.72 -21.33 6.22
C ASP A 274 7.63 -20.76 7.32
N ASP A 275 8.35 -19.65 7.04
CA ASP A 275 9.13 -18.92 8.04
C ASP A 275 8.21 -18.23 9.04
N PHE A 276 7.11 -17.63 8.56
CA PHE A 276 6.08 -17.07 9.44
C PHE A 276 5.49 -18.13 10.38
N LEU A 277 5.11 -19.30 9.86
CA LEU A 277 4.54 -20.38 10.67
C LEU A 277 5.54 -20.96 11.67
N ARG A 278 6.86 -20.83 11.41
CA ARG A 278 7.95 -21.17 12.36
C ARG A 278 8.22 -20.09 13.41
N GLY A 279 7.50 -18.98 13.39
CA GLY A 279 7.60 -17.91 14.40
C GLY A 279 8.41 -16.70 13.99
N LYS A 280 8.97 -16.61 12.76
CA LYS A 280 9.66 -15.40 12.32
C LYS A 280 8.67 -14.24 12.11
N MET A 281 9.13 -13.02 12.37
CA MET A 281 8.29 -11.82 12.43
C MET A 281 8.83 -10.63 11.58
N SER A 282 9.93 -10.82 10.85
CA SER A 282 10.53 -9.78 9.99
C SER A 282 9.71 -9.54 8.72
N SER A 283 10.06 -8.53 7.95
CA SER A 283 9.56 -8.34 6.59
C SER A 283 10.20 -9.30 5.57
N GLY A 284 11.07 -10.20 6.02
CA GLY A 284 11.65 -11.27 5.24
C GLY A 284 12.85 -10.85 4.39
N LYS A 285 13.20 -11.70 3.43
CA LYS A 285 14.35 -11.50 2.53
C LYS A 285 14.03 -10.47 1.45
N ILE A 286 15.06 -9.76 1.03
CA ILE A 286 15.00 -8.85 -0.11
C ILE A 286 14.75 -9.66 -1.38
N LEU A 287 13.85 -9.18 -2.22
CA LEU A 287 13.49 -9.83 -3.49
C LEU A 287 14.63 -9.68 -4.52
N PRO A 288 14.79 -10.62 -5.46
CA PRO A 288 15.93 -10.66 -6.39
C PRO A 288 16.12 -9.40 -7.27
N HIS A 289 15.06 -8.64 -7.55
CA HIS A 289 15.10 -7.40 -8.34
C HIS A 289 15.53 -6.16 -7.55
N ALA A 290 15.78 -6.32 -6.23
CA ALA A 290 16.09 -5.21 -5.34
C ALA A 290 17.34 -5.49 -4.51
N LYS A 291 17.95 -4.40 -4.04
CA LYS A 291 19.01 -4.38 -3.02
C LYS A 291 18.63 -3.35 -1.98
N VAL A 292 18.79 -3.69 -0.71
CA VAL A 292 18.58 -2.77 0.42
C VAL A 292 19.88 -2.61 1.17
N THR A 293 20.20 -1.38 1.52
CA THR A 293 21.29 -1.04 2.45
C THR A 293 20.74 -0.21 3.60
N ILE A 294 21.29 -0.41 4.77
CA ILE A 294 20.98 0.39 5.95
C ILE A 294 22.12 1.39 6.13
N ARG A 295 21.78 2.68 6.27
CA ARG A 295 22.78 3.76 6.35
C ARG A 295 22.58 4.61 7.60
N ASN A 296 23.69 5.10 8.16
CA ASN A 296 23.67 6.11 9.21
C ASN A 296 23.39 7.52 8.62
N GLN A 297 23.34 8.52 9.48
CA GLN A 297 23.11 9.92 9.07
C GLN A 297 24.23 10.50 8.19
N GLN A 298 25.44 9.92 8.25
CA GLN A 298 26.59 10.29 7.43
C GLN A 298 26.57 9.59 6.06
N GLY A 299 25.61 8.70 5.80
CA GLY A 299 25.45 7.94 4.55
C GLY A 299 26.29 6.66 4.49
N GLU A 300 27.01 6.29 5.57
CA GLU A 300 27.81 5.07 5.64
C GLU A 300 26.91 3.84 5.82
N ILE A 301 27.27 2.73 5.17
CA ILE A 301 26.53 1.47 5.28
C ILE A 301 26.80 0.83 6.64
N LEU A 302 25.75 0.49 7.35
CA LEU A 302 25.81 -0.17 8.64
C LEU A 302 25.88 -1.70 8.51
N ASN A 303 26.43 -2.35 9.53
CA ASN A 303 26.49 -3.80 9.64
C ASN A 303 25.11 -4.39 10.05
N SER A 304 25.00 -5.74 10.01
CA SER A 304 23.83 -6.45 10.50
C SER A 304 23.43 -6.01 11.91
N ASN A 305 22.13 -6.02 12.19
CA ASN A 305 21.52 -5.68 13.48
C ASN A 305 21.72 -4.21 13.95
N GLN A 306 22.23 -3.34 13.07
CA GLN A 306 22.35 -1.91 13.34
C GLN A 306 21.21 -1.13 12.67
N ILE A 307 20.49 -0.33 13.46
CA ILE A 307 19.35 0.46 13.00
C ILE A 307 19.84 1.71 12.27
N GLY A 308 19.26 1.97 11.09
CA GLY A 308 19.54 3.16 10.30
C GLY A 308 18.49 3.39 9.22
N ASN A 309 18.74 4.37 8.36
CA ASN A 309 17.87 4.72 7.25
C ASN A 309 17.93 3.64 6.16
N ILE A 310 16.75 3.21 5.72
CA ILE A 310 16.63 2.24 4.64
C ILE A 310 16.88 2.94 3.31
N THR A 311 17.81 2.42 2.53
CA THR A 311 18.09 2.86 1.17
C THR A 311 17.86 1.72 0.20
N ILE A 312 17.02 1.96 -0.81
CA ILE A 312 16.56 0.96 -1.77
C ILE A 312 17.17 1.23 -3.12
N HIS A 313 17.72 0.20 -3.73
CA HIS A 313 18.09 0.15 -5.15
C HIS A 313 17.30 -0.98 -5.79
N ALA A 314 16.44 -0.67 -6.79
CA ALA A 314 15.64 -1.70 -7.45
C ALA A 314 15.27 -1.29 -8.88
N GLN A 315 15.16 -2.29 -9.76
CA GLN A 315 14.69 -2.09 -11.13
C GLN A 315 13.20 -1.67 -11.18
N SER A 316 12.46 -1.92 -10.10
CA SER A 316 11.04 -1.56 -9.93
C SER A 316 10.82 -0.16 -9.37
N LEU A 317 11.87 0.61 -9.09
CA LEU A 317 11.73 1.96 -8.53
C LEU A 317 11.04 2.91 -9.49
N ALA A 318 10.12 3.71 -8.94
CA ALA A 318 9.50 4.83 -9.63
C ALA A 318 10.55 5.84 -10.10
N LEU A 319 10.33 6.45 -11.25
CA LEU A 319 11.22 7.44 -11.84
C LEU A 319 11.22 8.78 -11.10
N GLY A 320 10.26 9.02 -10.23
CA GLY A 320 10.07 10.25 -9.48
C GLY A 320 8.60 10.47 -9.16
N TYR A 321 8.24 11.73 -8.91
CA TYR A 321 6.86 12.16 -8.69
C TYR A 321 6.46 13.16 -9.78
N TYR A 322 5.34 12.92 -10.44
CA TYR A 322 4.84 13.79 -11.50
C TYR A 322 4.68 15.25 -11.00
N PRO A 323 5.15 16.27 -11.75
CA PRO A 323 5.74 16.18 -13.11
C PRO A 323 7.28 16.01 -13.14
N ILE A 324 7.93 15.75 -12.01
CA ILE A 324 9.40 15.76 -11.86
C ILE A 324 9.94 14.33 -11.79
N THR A 325 10.90 14.01 -12.64
CA THR A 325 11.69 12.79 -12.51
C THR A 325 12.92 13.01 -11.65
N ARG A 326 13.38 11.96 -10.96
CA ARG A 326 14.62 12.00 -10.21
C ARG A 326 15.81 12.02 -11.16
N GLU A 327 16.76 12.91 -10.91
CA GLU A 327 18.02 12.99 -11.70
C GLU A 327 18.88 11.74 -11.47
N ASN A 328 18.95 11.26 -10.23
CA ASN A 328 19.71 10.06 -9.87
C ASN A 328 18.75 8.88 -9.59
N LYS A 329 18.77 7.88 -10.48
CA LYS A 329 17.91 6.68 -10.41
C LYS A 329 18.50 5.58 -9.52
N ALA A 330 19.73 5.75 -9.01
CA ALA A 330 20.48 4.65 -8.40
C ALA A 330 19.94 4.26 -7.02
N ASP A 331 19.76 5.23 -6.13
CA ASP A 331 19.42 4.99 -4.73
C ASP A 331 18.16 5.78 -4.34
N PHE A 332 17.25 5.12 -3.63
CA PHE A 332 16.06 5.73 -3.04
C PHE A 332 16.09 5.57 -1.52
N GLN A 333 16.47 6.64 -0.83
CA GLN A 333 16.37 6.69 0.61
C GLN A 333 14.90 6.93 0.98
N VAL A 334 14.37 6.05 1.81
CA VAL A 334 13.02 6.16 2.36
C VAL A 334 13.06 6.75 3.77
N ASP A 335 11.91 7.22 4.23
CA ASP A 335 11.73 7.74 5.59
C ASP A 335 11.66 6.64 6.66
N ASP A 336 11.65 5.36 6.23
CA ASP A 336 11.58 4.24 7.14
C ASP A 336 12.97 3.89 7.69
N LEU A 337 13.01 3.57 9.00
CA LEU A 337 14.15 3.04 9.71
C LEU A 337 14.04 1.53 9.88
N GLY A 338 15.16 0.84 9.78
CA GLY A 338 15.20 -0.61 9.94
C GLY A 338 16.62 -1.14 10.05
N PHE A 339 16.73 -2.45 10.08
CA PHE A 339 18.01 -3.16 10.04
C PHE A 339 17.87 -4.48 9.26
N LEU A 340 18.98 -4.97 8.76
CA LEU A 340 19.10 -6.34 8.26
C LEU A 340 19.65 -7.20 9.39
N ASP A 341 19.00 -8.35 9.67
CA ASP A 341 19.55 -9.31 10.62
C ASP A 341 20.66 -10.17 9.98
N ASP A 342 21.28 -11.05 10.77
CA ASP A 342 22.38 -11.89 10.32
C ASP A 342 21.99 -12.90 9.21
N GLU A 343 20.71 -13.18 9.06
CA GLU A 343 20.18 -13.99 7.98
C GLU A 343 19.81 -13.16 6.73
N GLY A 344 19.96 -11.82 6.79
CA GLY A 344 19.63 -10.87 5.73
C GLY A 344 18.13 -10.60 5.59
N HIS A 345 17.34 -10.79 6.65
CA HIS A 345 15.94 -10.38 6.68
C HIS A 345 15.83 -8.90 7.08
N LEU A 346 14.95 -8.19 6.39
CA LEU A 346 14.65 -6.79 6.69
C LEU A 346 13.68 -6.69 7.88
N ASN A 347 14.05 -5.91 8.86
CA ASN A 347 13.26 -5.59 10.04
C ASN A 347 12.96 -4.09 10.05
N ILE A 348 11.67 -3.72 10.04
CA ILE A 348 11.23 -2.33 10.07
C ILE A 348 11.02 -1.91 11.53
N VAL A 349 11.61 -0.79 11.92
CA VAL A 349 11.51 -0.23 13.28
C VAL A 349 10.44 0.86 13.34
N GLY A 350 10.34 1.70 12.32
CA GLY A 350 9.38 2.81 12.25
C GLY A 350 9.80 3.84 11.21
N ARG A 351 9.20 5.04 11.28
CA ARG A 351 9.57 6.17 10.42
C ARG A 351 10.42 7.17 11.17
N ASP A 352 11.44 7.73 10.51
CA ASP A 352 12.29 8.77 11.10
C ASP A 352 11.50 10.05 11.36
N SER A 353 10.60 10.44 10.44
CA SER A 353 9.68 11.59 10.60
C SER A 353 8.66 11.42 11.72
N ASP A 354 8.28 10.19 12.08
CA ASP A 354 7.34 9.89 13.16
C ASP A 354 8.03 9.73 14.51
N LYS A 355 9.37 9.74 14.54
CA LYS A 355 10.17 9.61 15.76
C LYS A 355 9.85 10.73 16.74
N ILE A 356 9.55 10.34 17.98
CA ILE A 356 9.26 11.27 19.08
C ILE A 356 10.50 11.36 19.96
N ILE A 357 10.98 12.56 20.19
CA ILE A 357 12.12 12.80 21.09
C ILE A 357 11.57 13.27 22.43
N THR A 358 11.60 12.39 23.44
CA THR A 358 11.13 12.68 24.77
C THR A 358 12.21 12.43 25.81
N GLY A 359 12.56 13.45 26.61
CA GLY A 359 13.62 13.34 27.61
C GLY A 359 14.98 12.93 27.08
N GLY A 360 15.28 13.21 25.80
CA GLY A 360 16.52 12.81 25.13
C GLY A 360 16.48 11.42 24.49
N GLU A 361 15.40 10.65 24.70
CA GLU A 361 15.22 9.32 24.13
C GLU A 361 14.50 9.37 22.78
N ASN A 362 14.97 8.59 21.81
CA ASN A 362 14.32 8.40 20.52
C ASN A 362 13.28 7.30 20.63
N ILE A 363 12.00 7.65 20.48
CA ILE A 363 10.88 6.73 20.60
C ILE A 363 10.14 6.61 19.28
N TYR A 364 9.88 5.39 18.88
CA TYR A 364 9.12 5.10 17.67
C TYR A 364 7.68 4.74 18.05
N PRO A 365 6.67 5.53 17.60
CA PRO A 365 5.27 5.31 17.94
C PRO A 365 4.78 3.91 17.68
N ALA A 366 5.23 3.26 16.61
CA ALA A 366 4.79 1.93 16.22
C ALA A 366 5.01 0.86 17.31
N GLU A 367 6.11 0.95 18.08
CA GLU A 367 6.39 0.04 19.20
C GLU A 367 5.34 0.18 20.31
N ILE A 368 5.00 1.43 20.64
CA ILE A 368 4.03 1.73 21.68
C ILE A 368 2.61 1.39 21.23
N GLU A 369 2.26 1.75 19.99
CA GLU A 369 0.98 1.43 19.38
C GLU A 369 0.74 -0.09 19.37
N SER A 370 1.76 -0.87 18.98
CA SER A 370 1.72 -2.33 19.03
C SER A 370 1.49 -2.86 20.45
N ALA A 371 2.22 -2.35 21.43
CA ALA A 371 2.07 -2.77 22.81
C ALA A 371 0.69 -2.41 23.42
N ILE A 372 0.12 -1.25 23.03
CA ILE A 372 -1.24 -0.85 23.45
C ILE A 372 -2.29 -1.73 22.80
N GLN A 373 -2.18 -2.00 21.49
CA GLN A 373 -3.08 -2.92 20.79
C GLN A 373 -3.04 -4.33 21.38
N ALA A 374 -1.87 -4.80 21.80
CA ALA A 374 -1.66 -6.06 22.48
C ALA A 374 -2.48 -6.23 23.76
N THR A 375 -2.92 -5.12 24.36
CA THR A 375 -3.83 -5.18 25.53
C THR A 375 -5.25 -5.58 25.16
N GLN A 376 -5.63 -5.56 23.89
CA GLN A 376 -6.97 -5.78 23.35
C GLN A 376 -8.06 -4.85 23.91
N MET A 377 -7.68 -3.77 24.59
CA MET A 377 -8.58 -2.80 25.19
C MET A 377 -9.00 -1.69 24.20
N VAL A 378 -8.25 -1.51 23.12
CA VAL A 378 -8.49 -0.49 22.10
C VAL A 378 -8.91 -1.11 20.77
N ALA A 379 -9.83 -0.45 20.06
CA ALA A 379 -10.20 -0.82 18.69
C ALA A 379 -9.22 -0.23 17.69
N ASP A 380 -8.68 0.97 17.98
CA ASP A 380 -7.68 1.66 17.18
C ASP A 380 -6.83 2.57 18.06
N ILE A 381 -5.62 2.91 17.61
CA ILE A 381 -4.65 3.69 18.39
C ILE A 381 -3.70 4.46 17.46
N CYS A 382 -3.34 5.66 17.84
CA CYS A 382 -2.22 6.41 17.30
C CYS A 382 -1.46 7.10 18.42
N VAL A 383 -0.13 6.97 18.41
CA VAL A 383 0.76 7.65 19.37
C VAL A 383 1.46 8.80 18.65
N ILE A 384 1.39 9.98 19.24
CA ILE A 384 2.04 11.20 18.72
C ILE A 384 2.85 11.89 19.81
N GLY A 385 3.83 12.71 19.39
CA GLY A 385 4.55 13.63 20.27
C GLY A 385 3.87 15.00 20.27
N ILE A 386 3.59 15.54 21.45
CA ILE A 386 3.10 16.90 21.62
C ILE A 386 4.20 17.74 22.28
N PRO A 387 4.44 19.00 21.87
CA PRO A 387 5.42 19.87 22.52
C PRO A 387 5.20 19.94 24.04
N ASP A 388 6.25 19.67 24.80
CA ASP A 388 6.26 19.69 26.26
C ASP A 388 7.49 20.43 26.77
N LYS A 389 7.31 21.33 27.76
CA LYS A 389 8.39 22.19 28.28
C LYS A 389 9.49 21.44 29.00
N HIS A 390 9.18 20.27 29.59
CA HIS A 390 10.14 19.46 30.37
C HIS A 390 10.79 18.36 29.55
N TRP A 391 10.03 17.77 28.62
CA TRP A 391 10.45 16.57 27.88
C TRP A 391 10.84 16.84 26.43
N GLY A 392 10.67 18.09 25.95
CA GLY A 392 10.74 18.42 24.51
C GLY A 392 9.46 18.00 23.80
N GLN A 393 9.16 16.71 23.83
CA GLN A 393 7.88 16.16 23.40
C GLN A 393 7.31 15.19 24.46
N ALA A 394 6.01 15.27 24.73
CA ALA A 394 5.30 14.29 25.56
C ALA A 394 4.57 13.28 24.69
N LEU A 395 4.76 12.00 25.00
CA LEU A 395 4.03 10.92 24.37
C LEU A 395 2.54 11.02 24.68
N THR A 396 1.72 11.01 23.63
CA THR A 396 0.27 11.14 23.72
C THR A 396 -0.39 10.01 22.93
N ALA A 397 -1.16 9.17 23.61
CA ALA A 397 -1.97 8.12 23.00
C ALA A 397 -3.37 8.62 22.70
N ILE A 398 -3.79 8.58 21.45
CA ILE A 398 -5.15 8.89 21.00
C ILE A 398 -5.76 7.56 20.56
N TYR A 399 -6.84 7.12 21.21
CA TYR A 399 -7.32 5.77 21.04
C TYR A 399 -8.85 5.68 20.96
N ILE A 400 -9.32 4.65 20.29
CA ILE A 400 -10.73 4.26 20.28
C ILE A 400 -10.91 3.12 21.29
N PRO A 401 -11.65 3.33 22.39
CA PRO A 401 -11.88 2.28 23.36
C PRO A 401 -12.74 1.15 22.77
N LYS A 402 -12.38 -0.10 23.02
CA LYS A 402 -13.12 -1.27 22.52
C LYS A 402 -14.41 -1.52 23.32
N LYS A 403 -14.42 -1.11 24.60
CA LYS A 403 -15.56 -1.20 25.50
C LYS A 403 -15.73 0.10 26.27
N SER A 404 -16.94 0.41 26.71
CA SER A 404 -17.25 1.62 27.46
C SER A 404 -16.51 1.75 28.80
N ASP A 405 -16.11 0.64 29.41
CA ASP A 405 -15.34 0.60 30.67
C ASP A 405 -13.81 0.64 30.47
N THR A 406 -13.33 0.80 29.24
CA THR A 406 -11.91 0.93 28.92
C THR A 406 -11.39 2.27 29.45
N SER A 407 -10.46 2.24 30.41
CA SER A 407 -9.80 3.43 30.95
C SER A 407 -8.31 3.44 30.66
N ALA A 408 -7.74 4.63 30.55
CA ALA A 408 -6.29 4.82 30.39
C ALA A 408 -5.48 4.11 31.48
N LEU A 409 -5.97 4.17 32.72
CA LEU A 409 -5.30 3.54 33.87
C LEU A 409 -5.21 2.01 33.73
N LYS A 410 -6.28 1.36 33.25
CA LYS A 410 -6.26 -0.09 32.98
C LYS A 410 -5.23 -0.45 31.91
N ILE A 411 -5.18 0.33 30.82
CA ILE A 411 -4.20 0.12 29.75
C ILE A 411 -2.78 0.32 30.28
N GLN A 412 -2.52 1.42 30.97
CA GLN A 412 -1.20 1.71 31.57
C GLN A 412 -0.72 0.60 32.51
N THR A 413 -1.62 0.02 33.31
CA THR A 413 -1.26 -1.08 34.19
C THR A 413 -0.77 -2.30 33.41
N LEU A 414 -1.40 -2.64 32.29
CA LEU A 414 -0.99 -3.76 31.44
C LEU A 414 0.32 -3.50 30.68
N LEU A 415 0.72 -2.24 30.54
CA LEU A 415 1.94 -1.85 29.83
C LEU A 415 3.18 -1.80 30.76
N LYS A 416 3.02 -1.72 32.07
CA LYS A 416 4.14 -1.53 33.00
C LYS A 416 5.23 -2.59 32.92
N ASP A 417 4.85 -3.83 32.62
CA ASP A 417 5.79 -4.95 32.46
C ASP A 417 6.26 -5.17 31.02
N LYS A 418 5.67 -4.44 30.07
CA LYS A 418 5.94 -4.60 28.63
C LYS A 418 6.79 -3.46 28.06
N LEU A 419 6.67 -2.26 28.61
CA LEU A 419 7.35 -1.06 28.14
C LEU A 419 8.11 -0.38 29.28
N SER A 420 9.27 0.18 28.96
CA SER A 420 9.98 1.05 29.89
C SER A 420 9.16 2.29 30.23
N LYS A 421 9.37 2.84 31.45
CA LYS A 421 8.56 3.93 31.99
C LYS A 421 8.46 5.15 31.05
N PHE A 422 9.51 5.48 30.31
CA PHE A 422 9.54 6.62 29.39
C PHE A 422 8.81 6.35 28.08
N LYS A 423 8.47 5.10 27.76
CA LYS A 423 7.65 4.70 26.59
C LYS A 423 6.15 4.64 26.92
N ILE A 424 5.75 4.80 28.17
CA ILE A 424 4.33 4.85 28.53
C ILE A 424 3.79 6.25 28.24
N PRO A 425 2.73 6.40 27.41
CA PRO A 425 2.17 7.70 27.10
C PRO A 425 1.77 8.48 28.37
N LYS A 426 2.13 9.76 28.38
CA LYS A 426 1.79 10.70 29.45
C LYS A 426 0.32 11.12 29.38
N TYR A 427 -0.16 11.36 28.16
CA TYR A 427 -1.53 11.77 27.91
C TYR A 427 -2.29 10.68 27.14
N TRP A 428 -3.57 10.52 27.50
CA TRP A 428 -4.45 9.50 26.95
C TRP A 428 -5.78 10.14 26.55
N ILE A 429 -6.07 10.19 25.26
CA ILE A 429 -7.21 10.89 24.69
C ILE A 429 -8.13 9.87 24.01
N PRO A 430 -9.28 9.54 24.61
CA PRO A 430 -10.27 8.70 23.96
C PRO A 430 -10.97 9.46 22.85
N GLN A 431 -11.21 8.78 21.71
CA GLN A 431 -11.92 9.31 20.57
C GLN A 431 -12.94 8.27 20.06
N GLN A 432 -13.95 8.72 19.34
CA GLN A 432 -14.90 7.82 18.65
C GLN A 432 -14.34 7.32 17.31
N ASN A 433 -13.55 8.14 16.61
CA ASN A 433 -12.90 7.81 15.36
C ASN A 433 -11.52 8.46 15.28
N LEU A 434 -10.57 7.79 14.65
CA LEU A 434 -9.30 8.40 14.27
C LEU A 434 -9.39 8.97 12.85
N PRO A 435 -9.00 10.23 12.63
CA PRO A 435 -9.03 10.84 11.31
C PRO A 435 -8.09 10.10 10.37
N ARG A 436 -8.61 9.76 9.19
CA ARG A 436 -7.88 9.07 8.14
C ARG A 436 -8.04 9.81 6.82
N ASN A 437 -7.00 9.75 6.00
CA ASN A 437 -7.09 10.24 4.62
C ASN A 437 -7.87 9.26 3.73
N SER A 438 -8.10 9.63 2.48
CA SER A 438 -8.80 8.81 1.47
C SER A 438 -8.16 7.44 1.19
N GLN A 439 -6.89 7.27 1.56
CA GLN A 439 -6.16 6.00 1.47
C GLN A 439 -6.27 5.15 2.74
N GLY A 440 -7.06 5.59 3.73
CA GLY A 440 -7.20 4.91 5.02
C GLY A 440 -6.03 5.11 5.98
N LYS A 441 -5.04 5.93 5.64
CA LYS A 441 -3.91 6.25 6.53
C LYS A 441 -4.31 7.31 7.57
N ILE A 442 -3.83 7.16 8.80
CA ILE A 442 -4.08 8.10 9.88
C ILE A 442 -3.52 9.49 9.53
N ASN A 443 -4.33 10.53 9.72
CA ASN A 443 -3.94 11.94 9.56
C ASN A 443 -3.34 12.44 10.88
N ARG A 444 -2.01 12.33 11.04
CA ARG A 444 -1.29 12.73 12.26
C ARG A 444 -1.36 14.23 12.54
N GLN A 445 -1.42 15.07 11.52
CA GLN A 445 -1.57 16.53 11.69
C GLN A 445 -2.90 16.88 12.37
N GLN A 446 -3.98 16.28 11.93
CA GLN A 446 -5.29 16.49 12.53
C GLN A 446 -5.35 15.93 13.96
N LEU A 447 -4.65 14.82 14.23
CA LEU A 447 -4.52 14.30 15.59
C LEU A 447 -3.72 15.22 16.52
N GLN A 448 -2.68 15.88 16.01
CA GLN A 448 -1.94 16.89 16.79
C GLN A 448 -2.82 18.09 17.17
N GLN A 449 -3.69 18.54 16.26
CA GLN A 449 -4.66 19.59 16.55
C GLN A 449 -5.63 19.17 17.65
N ILE A 450 -6.27 18.00 17.49
CA ILE A 450 -7.19 17.43 18.49
C ILE A 450 -6.52 17.32 19.87
N ALA A 451 -5.30 16.83 19.91
CA ALA A 451 -4.58 16.67 21.17
C ALA A 451 -4.19 17.99 21.81
N THR A 452 -3.80 18.97 21.01
CA THR A 452 -3.48 20.32 21.51
C THR A 452 -4.71 21.00 22.11
N GLU A 453 -5.85 20.93 21.43
CA GLU A 453 -7.13 21.45 21.91
C GLU A 453 -7.58 20.76 23.21
N PHE A 454 -7.48 19.43 23.26
CA PHE A 454 -7.83 18.65 24.44
C PHE A 454 -7.01 19.08 25.66
N LEU A 455 -5.70 19.24 25.50
CA LEU A 455 -4.81 19.64 26.59
C LEU A 455 -5.03 21.08 27.02
N GLN A 456 -5.29 22.02 26.10
CA GLN A 456 -5.63 23.40 26.43
C GLN A 456 -6.92 23.51 27.24
N ASN A 457 -7.91 22.65 26.94
CA ASN A 457 -9.18 22.61 27.67
C ASN A 457 -9.07 21.87 29.02
N SER A 458 -8.06 21.02 29.22
CA SER A 458 -7.82 20.28 30.47
C SER A 458 -6.99 21.08 31.49
N ILE A 459 -6.40 22.20 31.10
CA ILE A 459 -5.59 23.09 31.95
C ILE A 459 -6.42 24.31 32.46
N LYS A 460 -7.63 24.50 31.93
CA LYS A 460 -8.63 25.43 32.47
C LYS A 460 -9.49 24.74 33.53
#